data_3df2db4fb9a461a95451596552c139b5
#
_entry.id   3df2db4fb9a461a95451596552c139b5
#
_cell.length_a   1.000
_cell.length_b   1.000
_cell.length_c   1.000
_cell.angle_alpha   90.00
_cell.angle_beta   90.00
_cell.angle_gamma   90.00
#
_symmetry.space_group_name_H-M   'P 1'
#
loop_
_entity.id
_entity.type
_entity.pdbx_description
1 polymer ?
#
loop_
_entity_poly.entity_id
_entity_poly.type
_entity_poly.pdbx_seq_one_letter_code
_entity_poly.pdbx_strand_id
1 'polypeptide(L)'
;MIKIHGTISLIKIQNLYSELASSNDAVIDVHLPKKIEKLDFGLLFSYLQFLSTWVRNNRSGKLYLPVNNTEEAIEYLDNNEFVYPSIVLAWEKEIVNANGENIKGELKNPSKEYFNRMDFFDLKGNSVPIYCFDHDKSNRGLSRHLYKNFRELVNETTLGFNLFNAFKKVGDFNKGVFRTGVKGHYDDFIAIIHELFTNTHEHAKTNELGYNLYPNIRALQLKFHKKPINKFVEQFQDYAGLVQYFNSGFNVNPQGDLYLLEISILDSGPGFVKRYKRISDYNLNIAEEVEIIKQCLYRHNTSADGFRGEIKGIGLDRVLQTLDGKGFVRIKTGRADVFRDMRNNRYHHHDNASEIQLNDFQNNSKSNFTVYPAAEGTLLSIFYPLEFNQP
;
A
#
# COMPACT_ATOMS: atom_id res chain seq x y z
N MET A 1 -17.93 13.72 -12.32
CA MET A 1 -17.77 12.26 -12.57
C MET A 1 -16.30 11.95 -12.79
N ILE A 2 -15.73 11.00 -12.04
CA ILE A 2 -14.34 10.54 -12.19
C ILE A 2 -14.30 9.18 -12.87
N LYS A 3 -13.58 9.06 -13.98
CA LYS A 3 -13.47 7.81 -14.73
C LYS A 3 -12.07 7.22 -14.57
N ILE A 4 -11.99 6.02 -13.99
CA ILE A 4 -10.74 5.28 -13.88
C ILE A 4 -10.49 4.50 -15.18
N HIS A 5 -9.30 4.65 -15.75
CA HIS A 5 -8.94 3.99 -17.01
C HIS A 5 -8.14 2.71 -16.78
N GLY A 6 -8.29 1.71 -17.64
CA GLY A 6 -7.55 0.44 -17.57
C GLY A 6 -6.03 0.59 -17.70
N THR A 7 -5.58 1.69 -18.30
CA THR A 7 -4.14 2.07 -18.41
C THR A 7 -3.70 3.00 -17.28
N ILE A 8 -4.28 2.86 -16.07
CA ILE A 8 -3.90 3.69 -14.93
C ILE A 8 -2.42 3.53 -14.58
N SER A 9 -1.80 4.62 -14.12
CA SER A 9 -0.42 4.68 -13.64
C SER A 9 -0.35 5.56 -12.40
N LEU A 10 0.80 5.59 -11.71
CA LEU A 10 0.97 6.43 -10.52
C LEU A 10 0.74 7.92 -10.84
N ILE A 11 1.19 8.42 -12.00
CA ILE A 11 0.91 9.80 -12.45
C ILE A 11 -0.60 10.02 -12.66
N LYS A 12 -1.26 9.07 -13.33
CA LYS A 12 -2.70 9.18 -13.57
C LYS A 12 -3.52 9.16 -12.27
N ILE A 13 -3.07 8.44 -11.24
CA ILE A 13 -3.70 8.50 -9.91
C ILE A 13 -3.55 9.90 -9.30
N GLN A 14 -2.40 10.55 -9.43
CA GLN A 14 -2.24 11.92 -8.95
C GLN A 14 -3.20 12.90 -9.67
N ASN A 15 -3.45 12.67 -10.97
CA ASN A 15 -4.45 13.45 -11.71
C ASN A 15 -5.87 13.21 -11.17
N LEU A 16 -6.23 11.97 -10.77
CA LEU A 16 -7.53 11.70 -10.13
C LEU A 16 -7.69 12.45 -8.80
N TYR A 17 -6.63 12.55 -8.00
CA TYR A 17 -6.66 13.37 -6.77
C TYR A 17 -6.86 14.86 -7.09
N SER A 18 -6.20 15.37 -8.14
CA SER A 18 -6.36 16.76 -8.56
C SER A 18 -7.78 17.04 -9.08
N GLU A 19 -8.35 16.09 -9.86
CA GLU A 19 -9.75 16.17 -10.32
C GLU A 19 -10.73 16.14 -9.13
N LEU A 20 -10.51 15.27 -8.15
CA LEU A 20 -11.32 15.21 -6.95
C LEU A 20 -11.25 16.49 -6.11
N ALA A 21 -10.06 17.07 -5.96
CA ALA A 21 -9.83 18.28 -5.16
C ALA A 21 -10.38 19.54 -5.83
N SER A 22 -10.27 19.65 -7.15
CA SER A 22 -10.70 20.83 -7.93
C SER A 22 -12.20 20.84 -8.24
N SER A 23 -12.89 19.70 -8.13
CA SER A 23 -14.33 19.64 -8.39
C SER A 23 -15.11 20.37 -7.30
N ASN A 24 -16.04 21.22 -7.72
CA ASN A 24 -17.02 21.89 -6.83
C ASN A 24 -18.36 21.13 -6.78
N ASP A 25 -18.46 19.99 -7.46
CA ASP A 25 -19.70 19.21 -7.52
C ASP A 25 -20.04 18.60 -6.15
N ALA A 26 -21.31 18.71 -5.75
CA ALA A 26 -21.82 18.06 -4.54
C ALA A 26 -21.89 16.54 -4.70
N VAL A 27 -21.94 16.04 -5.94
CA VAL A 27 -22.03 14.63 -6.31
C VAL A 27 -20.86 14.27 -7.20
N ILE A 28 -20.03 13.30 -6.76
CA ILE A 28 -18.90 12.81 -7.53
C ILE A 28 -19.01 11.29 -7.66
N ASP A 29 -19.44 10.84 -8.82
CA ASP A 29 -19.46 9.42 -9.17
C ASP A 29 -18.08 8.95 -9.60
N VAL A 30 -17.76 7.68 -9.26
CA VAL A 30 -16.55 6.99 -9.71
C VAL A 30 -16.92 5.80 -10.57
N HIS A 31 -16.36 5.73 -11.78
CA HIS A 31 -16.56 4.65 -12.73
C HIS A 31 -15.31 3.76 -12.80
N LEU A 32 -15.49 2.48 -12.52
CA LEU A 32 -14.40 1.50 -12.60
C LEU A 32 -14.15 1.08 -14.07
N PRO A 33 -12.89 0.73 -14.43
CA PRO A 33 -12.57 0.20 -15.74
C PRO A 33 -12.93 -1.29 -15.82
N LYS A 34 -13.18 -1.81 -17.02
CA LYS A 34 -13.39 -3.27 -17.23
C LYS A 34 -12.23 -4.13 -16.73
N LYS A 35 -11.01 -3.61 -16.84
CA LYS A 35 -9.77 -4.26 -16.40
C LYS A 35 -8.70 -3.18 -16.16
N ILE A 36 -7.78 -3.43 -15.22
CA ILE A 36 -6.53 -2.69 -15.11
C ILE A 36 -5.41 -3.60 -15.61
N GLU A 37 -4.62 -3.12 -16.58
CA GLU A 37 -3.62 -3.93 -17.28
C GLU A 37 -2.48 -4.38 -16.38
N LYS A 38 -2.01 -3.48 -15.51
CA LYS A 38 -0.89 -3.74 -14.58
C LYS A 38 -1.17 -3.05 -13.26
N LEU A 39 -1.01 -3.78 -12.16
CA LEU A 39 -1.14 -3.29 -10.78
C LEU A 39 0.16 -3.57 -10.02
N ASP A 40 1.27 -3.09 -10.58
CA ASP A 40 2.62 -3.29 -10.06
C ASP A 40 3.10 -2.09 -9.24
N PHE A 41 4.04 -2.29 -8.34
CA PHE A 41 4.77 -1.23 -7.62
C PHE A 41 3.87 -0.30 -6.78
N GLY A 42 3.03 -0.92 -5.96
CA GLY A 42 2.10 -0.20 -5.07
C GLY A 42 0.95 0.47 -5.82
N LEU A 43 0.78 0.23 -7.13
CA LEU A 43 -0.28 0.88 -7.91
C LEU A 43 -1.67 0.47 -7.44
N LEU A 44 -1.90 -0.81 -7.10
CA LEU A 44 -3.16 -1.27 -6.52
C LEU A 44 -3.50 -0.47 -5.25
N PHE A 45 -2.54 -0.33 -4.35
CA PHE A 45 -2.77 0.37 -3.09
C PHE A 45 -2.80 1.89 -3.24
N SER A 46 -2.08 2.46 -4.20
CA SER A 46 -2.24 3.87 -4.58
C SER A 46 -3.66 4.16 -5.08
N TYR A 47 -4.23 3.24 -5.86
CA TYR A 47 -5.61 3.31 -6.31
C TYR A 47 -6.61 3.18 -5.14
N LEU A 48 -6.41 2.23 -4.23
CA LEU A 48 -7.28 2.07 -3.05
C LEU A 48 -7.17 3.25 -2.08
N GLN A 49 -6.00 3.86 -1.96
CA GLN A 49 -5.79 5.09 -1.20
C GLN A 49 -6.61 6.25 -1.81
N PHE A 50 -6.62 6.37 -3.14
CA PHE A 50 -7.49 7.34 -3.83
C PHE A 50 -8.97 7.05 -3.55
N LEU A 51 -9.43 5.81 -3.66
CA LEU A 51 -10.82 5.46 -3.35
C LEU A 51 -11.18 5.78 -1.89
N SER A 52 -10.30 5.51 -0.94
CA SER A 52 -10.50 5.88 0.47
C SER A 52 -10.69 7.38 0.64
N THR A 53 -9.90 8.19 -0.09
CA THR A 53 -10.02 9.65 -0.10
C THR A 53 -11.36 10.08 -0.71
N TRP A 54 -11.76 9.48 -1.84
CA TRP A 54 -13.05 9.77 -2.47
C TRP A 54 -14.23 9.42 -1.57
N VAL A 55 -14.22 8.27 -0.92
CA VAL A 55 -15.33 7.84 -0.05
C VAL A 55 -15.49 8.76 1.15
N ARG A 56 -14.39 9.30 1.70
CA ARG A 56 -14.39 10.16 2.90
C ARG A 56 -14.57 11.65 2.65
N ASN A 57 -14.59 12.10 1.41
CA ASN A 57 -14.64 13.53 1.10
C ASN A 57 -16.00 14.21 1.34
N ASN A 58 -16.90 13.62 2.12
CA ASN A 58 -18.22 14.15 2.50
C ASN A 58 -19.16 14.50 1.32
N ARG A 59 -18.86 14.06 0.09
CA ARG A 59 -19.68 14.28 -1.09
C ARG A 59 -20.51 13.06 -1.41
N SER A 60 -21.71 13.27 -1.92
CA SER A 60 -22.53 12.20 -2.48
C SER A 60 -21.87 11.63 -3.74
N GLY A 61 -22.25 10.42 -4.12
CA GLY A 61 -21.77 9.79 -5.35
C GLY A 61 -21.99 8.29 -5.35
N LYS A 62 -21.87 7.68 -6.53
CA LYS A 62 -22.08 6.25 -6.76
C LYS A 62 -20.80 5.62 -7.30
N LEU A 63 -20.60 4.34 -6.99
CA LEU A 63 -19.58 3.50 -7.62
C LEU A 63 -20.23 2.76 -8.79
N TYR A 64 -19.78 3.05 -10.01
CA TYR A 64 -20.25 2.37 -11.23
C TYR A 64 -19.33 1.21 -11.58
N LEU A 65 -19.93 0.01 -11.70
CA LEU A 65 -19.26 -1.17 -12.23
C LEU A 65 -19.58 -1.32 -13.73
N PRO A 66 -18.61 -1.65 -14.58
CA PRO A 66 -18.79 -1.76 -16.02
C PRO A 66 -19.40 -3.12 -16.43
N VAL A 67 -20.51 -3.50 -15.80
CA VAL A 67 -21.23 -4.77 -15.93
C VAL A 67 -22.72 -4.49 -16.17
N ASN A 68 -23.44 -5.41 -16.81
CA ASN A 68 -24.84 -5.22 -17.14
C ASN A 68 -25.80 -5.93 -16.16
N ASN A 69 -25.33 -7.00 -15.52
CA ASN A 69 -26.14 -7.85 -14.63
C ASN A 69 -25.30 -8.42 -13.49
N THR A 70 -25.93 -9.16 -12.60
CA THR A 70 -25.31 -9.75 -11.40
C THR A 70 -24.29 -10.83 -11.74
N GLU A 71 -24.51 -11.65 -12.77
CA GLU A 71 -23.58 -12.72 -13.18
C GLU A 71 -22.27 -12.12 -13.68
N GLU A 72 -22.34 -11.10 -14.54
CA GLU A 72 -21.16 -10.36 -14.98
C GLU A 72 -20.45 -9.67 -13.80
N ALA A 73 -21.20 -9.18 -12.79
CA ALA A 73 -20.63 -8.55 -11.63
C ALA A 73 -19.83 -9.54 -10.76
N ILE A 74 -20.29 -10.78 -10.60
CA ILE A 74 -19.57 -11.84 -9.90
C ILE A 74 -18.29 -12.21 -10.66
N GLU A 75 -18.37 -12.41 -11.98
CA GLU A 75 -17.22 -12.70 -12.82
C GLU A 75 -16.20 -11.54 -12.79
N TYR A 76 -16.67 -10.31 -12.83
CA TYR A 76 -15.83 -9.10 -12.76
C TYR A 76 -15.08 -9.02 -11.43
N LEU A 77 -15.73 -9.33 -10.31
CA LEU A 77 -15.13 -9.40 -8.98
C LEU A 77 -14.07 -10.49 -8.91
N ASP A 78 -14.31 -11.66 -9.48
CA ASP A 78 -13.41 -12.80 -9.44
C ASP A 78 -12.15 -12.64 -10.30
N ASN A 79 -12.25 -11.89 -11.38
CA ASN A 79 -11.17 -11.73 -12.35
C ASN A 79 -10.33 -10.46 -12.15
N ASN A 80 -10.73 -9.57 -11.22
CA ASN A 80 -10.04 -8.29 -11.01
C ASN A 80 -9.75 -8.02 -9.53
N GLU A 81 -8.48 -8.07 -9.14
CA GLU A 81 -8.02 -7.92 -7.75
C GLU A 81 -8.39 -6.58 -7.08
N PHE A 82 -8.69 -5.54 -7.87
CA PHE A 82 -9.08 -4.22 -7.37
C PHE A 82 -10.57 -4.09 -7.07
N VAL A 83 -11.42 -4.98 -7.56
CA VAL A 83 -12.89 -4.83 -7.51
C VAL A 83 -13.44 -5.08 -6.11
N TYR A 84 -13.05 -6.20 -5.48
CA TYR A 84 -13.50 -6.53 -4.12
C TYR A 84 -13.23 -5.40 -3.11
N PRO A 85 -11.98 -4.91 -2.94
CA PRO A 85 -11.72 -3.84 -1.98
C PRO A 85 -12.42 -2.54 -2.36
N SER A 86 -12.67 -2.26 -3.64
CA SER A 86 -13.44 -1.09 -4.09
C SER A 86 -14.89 -1.16 -3.65
N ILE A 87 -15.54 -2.32 -3.81
CA ILE A 87 -16.91 -2.57 -3.38
C ILE A 87 -17.02 -2.39 -1.86
N VAL A 88 -16.11 -2.97 -1.09
CA VAL A 88 -16.16 -2.90 0.38
C VAL A 88 -15.90 -1.48 0.88
N LEU A 89 -14.93 -0.75 0.31
CA LEU A 89 -14.69 0.66 0.65
C LEU A 89 -15.90 1.56 0.35
N ALA A 90 -16.55 1.33 -0.78
CA ALA A 90 -17.70 2.10 -1.21
C ALA A 90 -19.05 1.57 -0.66
N TRP A 91 -19.02 0.67 0.34
CA TRP A 91 -20.24 0.00 0.81
C TRP A 91 -21.32 0.95 1.34
N GLU A 92 -20.98 2.11 1.86
CA GLU A 92 -21.95 3.11 2.32
C GLU A 92 -22.51 3.98 1.18
N LYS A 93 -21.92 3.92 -0.01
CA LYS A 93 -22.43 4.56 -1.23
C LYS A 93 -23.33 3.60 -2.00
N GLU A 94 -24.00 4.09 -3.04
CA GLU A 94 -24.66 3.23 -4.00
C GLU A 94 -23.62 2.55 -4.90
N ILE A 95 -23.82 1.26 -5.17
CA ILE A 95 -23.02 0.48 -6.11
C ILE A 95 -23.94 0.08 -7.24
N VAL A 96 -23.67 0.56 -8.44
CA VAL A 96 -24.58 0.42 -9.59
C VAL A 96 -23.89 -0.22 -10.77
N ASN A 97 -24.66 -0.91 -11.60
CA ASN A 97 -24.21 -1.46 -12.87
C ASN A 97 -24.13 -0.35 -13.96
N ALA A 98 -23.79 -0.73 -15.20
CA ALA A 98 -23.67 0.19 -16.33
C ALA A 98 -25.00 0.88 -16.68
N ASN A 99 -26.14 0.26 -16.34
CA ASN A 99 -27.49 0.80 -16.57
C ASN A 99 -27.94 1.74 -15.43
N GLY A 100 -27.14 1.89 -14.36
CA GLY A 100 -27.49 2.70 -13.19
C GLY A 100 -28.37 1.97 -12.16
N GLU A 101 -28.59 0.67 -12.31
CA GLU A 101 -29.35 -0.16 -11.38
C GLU A 101 -28.49 -0.51 -10.17
N ASN A 102 -29.04 -0.38 -8.96
CA ASN A 102 -28.35 -0.71 -7.73
C ASN A 102 -28.22 -2.22 -7.57
N ILE A 103 -26.99 -2.74 -7.57
CA ILE A 103 -26.65 -4.16 -7.45
C ILE A 103 -25.91 -4.51 -6.16
N LYS A 104 -25.90 -3.60 -5.19
CA LYS A 104 -25.18 -3.76 -3.92
C LYS A 104 -25.65 -4.99 -3.12
N GLY A 105 -26.95 -5.26 -3.11
CA GLY A 105 -27.53 -6.41 -2.40
C GLY A 105 -27.00 -7.74 -2.90
N GLU A 106 -26.89 -7.88 -4.20
CA GLU A 106 -26.44 -9.08 -4.92
C GLU A 106 -24.92 -9.34 -4.70
N LEU A 107 -24.14 -8.29 -4.46
CA LEU A 107 -22.69 -8.38 -4.24
C LEU A 107 -22.30 -8.85 -2.84
N LYS A 108 -23.24 -8.94 -1.89
CA LYS A 108 -22.95 -9.29 -0.50
C LYS A 108 -22.34 -10.68 -0.32
N ASN A 109 -22.95 -11.70 -0.92
CA ASN A 109 -22.44 -13.07 -0.83
C ASN A 109 -21.15 -13.28 -1.65
N PRO A 110 -21.06 -12.82 -2.92
CA PRO A 110 -19.81 -12.89 -3.67
C PRO A 110 -18.63 -12.20 -2.99
N SER A 111 -18.86 -11.05 -2.34
CA SER A 111 -17.81 -10.37 -1.56
C SER A 111 -17.33 -11.20 -0.38
N LYS A 112 -18.24 -11.90 0.30
CA LYS A 112 -17.89 -12.81 1.41
C LYS A 112 -17.09 -14.02 0.91
N GLU A 113 -17.46 -14.59 -0.24
CA GLU A 113 -16.73 -15.70 -0.85
C GLU A 113 -15.33 -15.27 -1.29
N TYR A 114 -15.21 -14.08 -1.88
CA TYR A 114 -13.90 -13.51 -2.22
C TYR A 114 -13.02 -13.35 -0.97
N PHE A 115 -13.55 -12.81 0.12
CA PHE A 115 -12.82 -12.66 1.38
C PHE A 115 -12.33 -14.03 1.91
N ASN A 116 -13.19 -15.05 1.89
CA ASN A 116 -12.79 -16.40 2.30
C ASN A 116 -11.65 -16.94 1.44
N ARG A 117 -11.74 -16.83 0.11
CA ARG A 117 -10.65 -17.26 -0.79
C ARG A 117 -9.36 -16.49 -0.55
N MET A 118 -9.45 -15.18 -0.33
CA MET A 118 -8.29 -14.36 0.07
C MET A 118 -7.65 -14.90 1.35
N ASP A 119 -8.46 -15.19 2.36
CA ASP A 119 -8.00 -15.68 3.68
C ASP A 119 -7.48 -17.14 3.64
N PHE A 120 -7.72 -17.87 2.56
CA PHE A 120 -7.09 -19.16 2.26
C PHE A 120 -5.94 -19.06 1.25
N PHE A 121 -5.56 -17.85 0.82
CA PHE A 121 -4.60 -17.58 -0.25
C PHE A 121 -4.97 -18.25 -1.58
N ASP A 122 -6.25 -18.43 -1.86
CA ASP A 122 -6.79 -19.10 -3.06
C ASP A 122 -7.28 -18.11 -4.14
N LEU A 123 -6.69 -16.92 -4.20
CA LEU A 123 -6.92 -15.99 -5.30
C LEU A 123 -6.01 -16.30 -6.47
N LYS A 124 -6.45 -16.02 -7.69
CA LYS A 124 -5.66 -16.20 -8.92
C LYS A 124 -4.50 -15.18 -8.99
N GLY A 125 -3.42 -15.54 -9.67
CA GLY A 125 -2.32 -14.63 -9.98
C GLY A 125 -1.09 -14.78 -9.08
N ASN A 126 -0.09 -13.92 -9.31
CA ASN A 126 1.21 -13.87 -8.64
C ASN A 126 1.26 -12.85 -7.49
N SER A 127 0.10 -12.41 -7.03
CA SER A 127 -0.09 -11.46 -5.93
C SER A 127 -0.87 -12.13 -4.79
N VAL A 128 -0.52 -11.81 -3.56
CA VAL A 128 -1.26 -12.21 -2.36
C VAL A 128 -1.66 -10.94 -1.61
N PRO A 129 -2.86 -10.40 -1.88
CA PRO A 129 -3.41 -9.31 -1.08
C PRO A 129 -4.07 -9.87 0.17
N ILE A 130 -3.97 -9.12 1.28
CA ILE A 130 -4.70 -9.36 2.53
C ILE A 130 -5.33 -8.04 2.94
N TYR A 131 -6.66 -7.98 2.92
CA TYR A 131 -7.41 -6.79 3.31
C TYR A 131 -8.01 -6.97 4.70
N CYS A 132 -7.97 -5.90 5.50
CA CYS A 132 -8.62 -5.78 6.80
C CYS A 132 -9.51 -4.54 6.81
N PHE A 133 -10.80 -4.73 7.10
CA PHE A 133 -11.80 -3.66 7.16
C PHE A 133 -12.35 -3.55 8.58
N ASP A 134 -12.06 -2.47 9.29
CA ASP A 134 -12.50 -2.26 10.67
C ASP A 134 -13.99 -1.94 10.80
N HIS A 135 -14.64 -1.56 9.72
CA HIS A 135 -16.03 -1.15 9.69
C HIS A 135 -17.02 -2.33 9.61
N ASP A 136 -16.55 -3.54 9.47
CA ASP A 136 -17.41 -4.72 9.60
C ASP A 136 -17.70 -4.97 11.10
N LYS A 137 -18.91 -4.63 11.54
CA LYS A 137 -19.37 -4.79 12.93
C LYS A 137 -19.31 -6.23 13.44
N SER A 138 -19.24 -7.20 12.55
CA SER A 138 -19.15 -8.62 12.89
C SER A 138 -17.71 -9.12 13.10
N ASN A 139 -16.71 -8.26 13.02
CA ASN A 139 -15.27 -8.59 13.01
C ASN A 139 -14.84 -9.56 11.88
N ARG A 140 -15.73 -9.78 10.91
CA ARG A 140 -15.47 -10.68 9.77
C ARG A 140 -14.60 -10.04 8.71
N GLY A 141 -14.34 -8.74 8.82
CA GLY A 141 -13.46 -8.00 7.91
C GLY A 141 -11.97 -8.06 8.28
N LEU A 142 -11.58 -8.80 9.34
CA LEU A 142 -10.18 -8.92 9.75
C LEU A 142 -9.61 -10.29 9.38
N SER A 143 -8.45 -10.30 8.71
CA SER A 143 -7.78 -11.56 8.37
C SER A 143 -7.21 -12.24 9.60
N ARG A 144 -7.48 -13.56 9.74
CA ARG A 144 -6.93 -14.43 10.79
C ARG A 144 -5.39 -14.57 10.72
N HIS A 145 -4.78 -14.23 9.59
CA HIS A 145 -3.33 -14.28 9.44
C HIS A 145 -2.63 -13.13 10.17
N LEU A 146 -3.33 -11.99 10.32
CA LEU A 146 -2.80 -10.77 10.95
C LEU A 146 -3.37 -10.55 12.35
N TYR A 147 -4.56 -11.09 12.62
CA TYR A 147 -5.30 -10.85 13.87
C TYR A 147 -5.55 -12.14 14.65
N LYS A 148 -5.25 -12.10 15.95
CA LYS A 148 -5.70 -13.09 16.92
C LYS A 148 -7.18 -12.88 17.30
N ASN A 149 -7.56 -11.61 17.43
CA ASN A 149 -8.93 -11.16 17.64
C ASN A 149 -9.05 -9.70 17.15
N PHE A 150 -10.24 -9.10 17.23
CA PHE A 150 -10.48 -7.74 16.71
C PHE A 150 -9.66 -6.62 17.40
N ARG A 151 -9.01 -6.90 18.52
CA ARG A 151 -8.20 -5.93 19.29
C ARG A 151 -6.72 -6.18 19.22
N GLU A 152 -6.30 -7.38 18.85
CA GLU A 152 -4.93 -7.87 19.03
C GLU A 152 -4.39 -8.48 17.76
N LEU A 153 -3.26 -7.96 17.31
CA LEU A 153 -2.47 -8.58 16.25
C LEU A 153 -1.79 -9.87 16.76
N VAL A 154 -1.50 -10.76 15.84
CA VAL A 154 -0.58 -11.88 16.12
C VAL A 154 0.83 -11.35 16.36
N ASN A 155 1.62 -12.02 17.19
CA ASN A 155 3.04 -11.67 17.36
C ASN A 155 3.87 -12.05 16.12
N GLU A 156 5.10 -11.57 16.03
CA GLU A 156 6.00 -11.77 14.89
C GLU A 156 6.22 -13.25 14.55
N THR A 157 6.42 -14.11 15.56
CA THR A 157 6.59 -15.56 15.37
C THR A 157 5.35 -16.21 14.75
N THR A 158 4.17 -15.91 15.29
CA THR A 158 2.89 -16.43 14.75
C THR A 158 2.64 -15.89 13.35
N LEU A 159 2.97 -14.61 13.09
CA LEU A 159 2.88 -14.02 11.77
C LEU A 159 3.73 -14.78 10.75
N GLY A 160 4.95 -15.16 11.12
CA GLY A 160 5.83 -15.98 10.28
C GLY A 160 5.17 -17.32 9.90
N PHE A 161 4.59 -18.03 10.86
CA PHE A 161 3.85 -19.27 10.54
C PHE A 161 2.65 -19.00 9.61
N ASN A 162 1.87 -17.97 9.89
CA ASN A 162 0.66 -17.66 9.15
C ASN A 162 0.94 -17.24 7.70
N LEU A 163 2.01 -16.47 7.44
CA LEU A 163 2.34 -15.96 6.11
C LEU A 163 3.22 -16.89 5.28
N PHE A 164 3.68 -18.02 5.84
CA PHE A 164 4.55 -18.95 5.10
C PHE A 164 3.94 -19.40 3.78
N ASN A 165 2.66 -19.78 3.77
CA ASN A 165 1.96 -20.19 2.56
C ASN A 165 1.71 -19.02 1.58
N ALA A 166 1.57 -17.78 2.08
CA ALA A 166 1.50 -16.60 1.25
C ALA A 166 2.80 -16.38 0.46
N PHE A 167 3.94 -16.43 1.15
CA PHE A 167 5.26 -16.32 0.52
C PHE A 167 5.55 -17.48 -0.43
N LYS A 168 5.16 -18.71 -0.05
CA LYS A 168 5.27 -19.87 -0.93
C LYS A 168 4.47 -19.67 -2.21
N LYS A 169 3.22 -19.22 -2.12
CA LYS A 169 2.38 -18.95 -3.28
C LYS A 169 3.00 -17.91 -4.21
N VAL A 170 3.47 -16.78 -3.66
CA VAL A 170 4.16 -15.73 -4.42
C VAL A 170 5.42 -16.27 -5.10
N GLY A 171 6.17 -17.17 -4.44
CA GLY A 171 7.38 -17.79 -4.96
C GLY A 171 7.18 -19.00 -5.87
N ASP A 172 5.99 -19.63 -5.86
CA ASP A 172 5.71 -20.86 -6.63
C ASP A 172 5.76 -20.64 -8.14
N PHE A 173 5.57 -19.40 -8.60
CA PHE A 173 5.84 -19.04 -9.99
C PHE A 173 7.31 -19.23 -10.40
N ASN A 174 8.22 -19.44 -9.41
CA ASN A 174 9.62 -19.72 -9.64
C ASN A 174 10.24 -20.50 -8.46
N LYS A 175 10.02 -21.83 -8.40
CA LYS A 175 10.38 -22.70 -7.29
C LYS A 175 11.84 -22.59 -6.80
N GLY A 176 12.78 -22.21 -7.69
CA GLY A 176 14.19 -21.96 -7.34
C GLY A 176 14.37 -20.70 -6.50
N VAL A 177 13.64 -19.64 -6.80
CA VAL A 177 13.76 -18.32 -6.14
C VAL A 177 13.27 -18.34 -4.70
N PHE A 178 12.20 -19.09 -4.40
CA PHE A 178 11.73 -19.24 -3.03
C PHE A 178 12.82 -19.86 -2.13
N ARG A 179 13.52 -20.89 -2.62
CA ARG A 179 14.54 -21.60 -1.85
C ARG A 179 15.80 -20.78 -1.61
N THR A 180 16.25 -20.01 -2.61
CA THR A 180 17.54 -19.30 -2.56
C THR A 180 17.41 -17.84 -2.12
N GLY A 181 16.38 -17.14 -2.56
CA GLY A 181 16.19 -15.72 -2.29
C GLY A 181 15.28 -15.45 -1.09
N VAL A 182 14.04 -15.97 -1.11
CA VAL A 182 13.05 -15.67 -0.06
C VAL A 182 13.42 -16.32 1.27
N LYS A 183 13.83 -17.60 1.27
CA LYS A 183 14.10 -18.35 2.51
C LYS A 183 15.22 -17.72 3.36
N GLY A 184 16.26 -17.18 2.71
CA GLY A 184 17.39 -16.55 3.40
C GLY A 184 17.05 -15.22 4.06
N HIS A 185 15.93 -14.59 3.69
CA HIS A 185 15.48 -13.28 4.19
C HIS A 185 14.05 -13.33 4.77
N TYR A 186 13.54 -14.54 5.01
CA TYR A 186 12.15 -14.71 5.43
C TYR A 186 11.84 -14.00 6.74
N ASP A 187 12.70 -14.17 7.75
CA ASP A 187 12.52 -13.56 9.07
C ASP A 187 12.61 -12.03 8.98
N ASP A 188 13.47 -11.51 8.10
CA ASP A 188 13.56 -10.07 7.81
C ASP A 188 12.25 -9.54 7.22
N PHE A 189 11.66 -10.27 6.25
CA PHE A 189 10.37 -9.86 5.67
C PHE A 189 9.23 -9.91 6.67
N ILE A 190 9.21 -10.92 7.53
CA ILE A 190 8.21 -11.03 8.61
C ILE A 190 8.36 -9.87 9.60
N ALA A 191 9.60 -9.53 9.99
CA ALA A 191 9.86 -8.40 10.86
C ALA A 191 9.38 -7.07 10.24
N ILE A 192 9.69 -6.82 8.96
CA ILE A 192 9.20 -5.64 8.22
C ILE A 192 7.67 -5.59 8.23
N ILE A 193 7.00 -6.69 7.87
CA ILE A 193 5.54 -6.74 7.81
C ILE A 193 4.93 -6.53 9.19
N HIS A 194 5.47 -7.19 10.22
CA HIS A 194 5.00 -7.06 11.59
C HIS A 194 5.05 -5.60 12.06
N GLU A 195 6.20 -4.95 11.92
CA GLU A 195 6.41 -3.57 12.32
C GLU A 195 5.49 -2.59 11.58
N LEU A 196 5.45 -2.69 10.25
CA LEU A 196 4.64 -1.78 9.45
C LEU A 196 3.14 -2.01 9.70
N PHE A 197 2.69 -3.26 9.82
CA PHE A 197 1.28 -3.55 10.06
C PHE A 197 0.85 -3.19 11.49
N THR A 198 1.74 -3.33 12.47
CA THR A 198 1.52 -2.86 13.84
C THR A 198 1.30 -1.35 13.87
N ASN A 199 2.09 -0.58 13.14
CA ASN A 199 1.89 0.86 13.01
C ASN A 199 0.51 1.21 12.41
N THR A 200 0.04 0.47 11.39
CA THR A 200 -1.31 0.68 10.86
C THR A 200 -2.39 0.37 11.89
N HIS A 201 -2.21 -0.68 12.70
CA HIS A 201 -3.15 -1.07 13.74
C HIS A 201 -3.27 -0.01 14.84
N GLU A 202 -2.15 0.57 15.25
CA GLU A 202 -2.10 1.54 16.36
C GLU A 202 -2.51 2.94 15.95
N HIS A 203 -2.22 3.33 14.71
CA HIS A 203 -2.30 4.72 14.29
C HIS A 203 -3.37 5.02 13.24
N ALA A 204 -3.96 4.01 12.60
CA ALA A 204 -4.84 4.24 11.46
C ALA A 204 -6.34 3.91 11.68
N LYS A 205 -6.72 3.46 12.87
CA LYS A 205 -8.14 3.17 13.20
C LYS A 205 -8.96 4.42 13.48
N THR A 206 -8.30 5.46 13.98
CA THR A 206 -8.92 6.71 14.38
C THR A 206 -8.32 7.88 13.61
N ASN A 207 -9.07 8.98 13.52
CA ASN A 207 -8.53 10.23 13.03
C ASN A 207 -7.54 10.85 14.05
N GLU A 208 -6.99 12.03 13.73
CA GLU A 208 -6.05 12.77 14.56
C GLU A 208 -6.60 13.19 15.92
N LEU A 209 -7.95 13.26 16.05
CA LEU A 209 -8.66 13.60 17.28
C LEU A 209 -9.10 12.36 18.08
N GLY A 210 -8.83 11.14 17.61
CA GLY A 210 -9.17 9.90 18.29
C GLY A 210 -10.56 9.32 17.93
N TYR A 211 -11.32 9.91 17.02
CA TYR A 211 -12.60 9.38 16.54
C TYR A 211 -12.38 8.26 15.53
N ASN A 212 -13.15 7.18 15.62
CA ASN A 212 -13.09 6.08 14.67
C ASN A 212 -13.33 6.53 13.24
N LEU A 213 -12.49 6.10 12.34
CA LEU A 213 -12.63 6.34 10.91
C LEU A 213 -13.55 5.30 10.26
N TYR A 214 -14.43 5.78 9.38
CA TYR A 214 -15.38 4.95 8.65
C TYR A 214 -15.60 5.48 7.23
N PRO A 215 -15.52 4.65 6.15
CA PRO A 215 -14.94 3.31 6.17
C PRO A 215 -13.44 3.33 6.45
N ASN A 216 -12.87 2.18 6.85
CA ASN A 216 -11.45 2.06 7.12
C ASN A 216 -10.89 0.78 6.51
N ILE A 217 -9.74 0.87 5.85
CA ILE A 217 -9.00 -0.26 5.30
C ILE A 217 -7.55 -0.25 5.81
N ARG A 218 -7.04 -1.44 6.12
CA ARG A 218 -5.62 -1.74 6.26
C ARG A 218 -5.32 -2.95 5.40
N ALA A 219 -4.25 -2.91 4.66
CA ALA A 219 -3.96 -3.95 3.69
C ALA A 219 -2.47 -4.27 3.60
N LEU A 220 -2.17 -5.53 3.33
CA LEU A 220 -0.85 -6.04 2.95
C LEU A 220 -0.95 -6.66 1.56
N GLN A 221 0.01 -6.40 0.70
CA GLN A 221 0.18 -7.11 -0.57
C GLN A 221 1.61 -7.64 -0.67
N LEU A 222 1.72 -8.91 -1.03
CA LEU A 222 2.95 -9.53 -1.47
C LEU A 222 2.85 -9.79 -2.96
N LYS A 223 3.85 -9.37 -3.73
CA LYS A 223 3.88 -9.59 -5.18
C LYS A 223 5.29 -9.89 -5.65
N PHE A 224 5.40 -10.83 -6.59
CA PHE A 224 6.67 -11.21 -7.17
C PHE A 224 6.77 -10.71 -8.60
N HIS A 225 7.92 -10.13 -8.92
CA HIS A 225 8.23 -9.65 -10.27
C HIS A 225 9.46 -10.37 -10.80
N LYS A 226 9.39 -10.76 -12.06
CA LYS A 226 10.48 -11.33 -12.83
C LYS A 226 10.52 -10.64 -14.19
N LYS A 227 11.53 -9.82 -14.43
CA LYS A 227 11.70 -9.10 -15.71
C LYS A 227 13.18 -8.79 -15.93
N PRO A 228 13.64 -8.64 -17.19
CA PRO A 228 14.91 -7.99 -17.49
C PRO A 228 14.95 -6.55 -16.94
N ILE A 229 16.13 -6.11 -16.48
CA ILE A 229 16.31 -4.78 -15.86
C ILE A 229 15.82 -3.66 -16.78
N ASN A 230 16.13 -3.72 -18.07
CA ASN A 230 15.68 -2.72 -19.04
C ASN A 230 14.15 -2.58 -19.09
N LYS A 231 13.38 -3.65 -18.84
CA LYS A 231 11.91 -3.59 -18.78
C LYS A 231 11.38 -2.90 -17.52
N PHE A 232 12.13 -2.95 -16.42
CA PHE A 232 11.83 -2.10 -15.25
C PHE A 232 12.15 -0.63 -15.55
N VAL A 233 13.31 -0.35 -16.14
CA VAL A 233 13.71 1.01 -16.53
C VAL A 233 12.70 1.64 -17.50
N GLU A 234 12.29 0.92 -18.55
CA GLU A 234 11.26 1.37 -19.49
C GLU A 234 9.91 1.65 -18.78
N GLN A 235 9.51 0.78 -17.86
CA GLN A 235 8.25 0.93 -17.12
C GLN A 235 8.24 2.17 -16.23
N PHE A 236 9.38 2.57 -15.69
CA PHE A 236 9.53 3.66 -14.74
C PHE A 236 10.34 4.85 -15.25
N GLN A 237 10.42 5.03 -16.57
CA GLN A 237 11.18 6.11 -17.20
C GLN A 237 10.79 7.52 -16.70
N ASP A 238 9.55 7.70 -16.23
CA ASP A 238 9.06 8.95 -15.69
C ASP A 238 9.47 9.20 -14.22
N TYR A 239 10.18 8.24 -13.60
CA TYR A 239 10.59 8.28 -12.18
C TYR A 239 12.11 8.10 -12.07
N ALA A 240 12.85 9.22 -12.08
CA ALA A 240 14.32 9.22 -12.11
C ALA A 240 14.94 8.40 -10.97
N GLY A 241 14.34 8.40 -9.76
CA GLY A 241 14.79 7.60 -8.62
C GLY A 241 14.71 6.10 -8.86
N LEU A 242 13.62 5.61 -9.47
CA LEU A 242 13.49 4.19 -9.84
C LEU A 242 14.41 3.79 -10.99
N VAL A 243 14.56 4.66 -11.99
CA VAL A 243 15.52 4.45 -13.06
C VAL A 243 16.95 4.31 -12.52
N GLN A 244 17.35 5.21 -11.60
CA GLN A 244 18.65 5.15 -10.93
C GLN A 244 18.80 3.85 -10.12
N TYR A 245 17.78 3.46 -9.36
CA TYR A 245 17.77 2.23 -8.59
C TYR A 245 17.97 1.01 -9.47
N PHE A 246 17.18 0.85 -10.55
CA PHE A 246 17.31 -0.31 -11.44
C PHE A 246 18.63 -0.34 -12.22
N ASN A 247 19.29 0.80 -12.41
CA ASN A 247 20.62 0.87 -13.04
C ASN A 247 21.79 0.71 -12.06
N SER A 248 21.55 0.39 -10.78
CA SER A 248 22.60 0.29 -9.75
C SER A 248 23.41 -1.02 -9.76
N GLY A 249 23.25 -1.87 -10.78
CA GLY A 249 24.07 -3.07 -10.98
C GLY A 249 23.60 -4.27 -10.14
N PHE A 250 22.41 -4.81 -10.41
CA PHE A 250 21.89 -6.03 -9.78
C PHE A 250 22.47 -7.31 -10.37
N ASN A 251 22.64 -8.33 -9.50
CA ASN A 251 22.91 -9.67 -9.94
C ASN A 251 21.63 -10.31 -10.49
N VAL A 252 21.63 -10.60 -11.78
CA VAL A 252 20.51 -11.19 -12.51
C VAL A 252 20.69 -12.69 -12.69
N ASN A 253 19.62 -13.39 -13.03
CA ASN A 253 19.68 -14.80 -13.38
C ASN A 253 20.42 -15.00 -14.74
N PRO A 254 20.76 -16.26 -15.14
CA PRO A 254 21.42 -16.54 -16.42
C PRO A 254 20.65 -16.05 -17.65
N GLN A 255 19.36 -15.78 -17.55
CA GLN A 255 18.51 -15.24 -18.62
C GLN A 255 18.47 -13.70 -18.62
N GLY A 256 19.16 -13.03 -17.69
CA GLY A 256 19.18 -11.57 -17.55
C GLY A 256 18.00 -10.98 -16.80
N ASP A 257 17.16 -11.81 -16.12
CA ASP A 257 16.04 -11.32 -15.34
C ASP A 257 16.44 -10.97 -13.90
N LEU A 258 15.96 -9.84 -13.42
CA LEU A 258 15.93 -9.47 -12.01
C LEU A 258 14.69 -10.05 -11.36
N TYR A 259 14.87 -10.65 -10.19
CA TYR A 259 13.80 -11.07 -9.30
C TYR A 259 13.59 -10.03 -8.21
N LEU A 260 12.34 -9.62 -8.03
CA LEU A 260 11.98 -8.58 -7.09
C LEU A 260 10.76 -9.00 -6.27
N LEU A 261 10.87 -8.94 -4.95
CA LEU A 261 9.74 -9.03 -4.05
C LEU A 261 9.21 -7.62 -3.77
N GLU A 262 7.94 -7.41 -4.02
CA GLU A 262 7.19 -6.24 -3.60
C GLU A 262 6.40 -6.55 -2.33
N ILE A 263 6.59 -5.73 -1.29
CA ILE A 263 5.79 -5.72 -0.06
C ILE A 263 5.16 -4.33 0.02
N SER A 264 3.84 -4.26 -0.13
CA SER A 264 3.10 -3.01 -0.01
C SER A 264 2.15 -3.07 1.18
N ILE A 265 2.12 -2.02 2.00
CA ILE A 265 1.23 -1.89 3.15
C ILE A 265 0.49 -0.56 3.03
N LEU A 266 -0.84 -0.64 3.11
CA LEU A 266 -1.74 0.50 3.06
C LEU A 266 -2.55 0.59 4.34
N ASP A 267 -2.69 1.79 4.85
CA ASP A 267 -3.77 2.18 5.75
C ASP A 267 -4.53 3.39 5.20
N SER A 268 -5.77 3.54 5.62
CA SER A 268 -6.58 4.71 5.34
C SER A 268 -6.76 5.60 6.57
N GLY A 269 -5.77 5.64 7.46
CA GLY A 269 -5.75 6.52 8.63
C GLY A 269 -5.58 8.01 8.29
N PRO A 270 -5.20 8.84 9.27
CA PRO A 270 -4.97 10.28 9.05
C PRO A 270 -3.64 10.57 8.33
N GLY A 271 -2.76 9.57 8.15
CA GLY A 271 -1.42 9.76 7.65
C GLY A 271 -0.45 10.31 8.71
N PHE A 272 0.86 10.32 8.38
CA PHE A 272 1.91 10.67 9.35
C PHE A 272 1.76 12.09 9.89
N VAL A 273 1.59 13.08 9.02
CA VAL A 273 1.60 14.49 9.42
C VAL A 273 0.45 14.84 10.35
N LYS A 274 -0.79 14.51 9.95
CA LYS A 274 -1.98 14.79 10.77
C LYS A 274 -1.90 14.05 12.12
N ARG A 275 -1.48 12.78 12.11
CA ARG A 275 -1.34 11.98 13.34
C ARG A 275 -0.29 12.55 14.27
N TYR A 276 0.90 12.91 13.77
CA TYR A 276 2.01 13.43 14.57
C TYR A 276 1.70 14.80 15.19
N LYS A 277 1.13 15.72 14.38
CA LYS A 277 0.81 17.09 14.80
C LYS A 277 -0.56 17.23 15.46
N ARG A 278 -1.43 16.22 15.38
CA ARG A 278 -2.84 16.27 15.83
C ARG A 278 -3.62 17.43 15.20
N ILE A 279 -3.45 17.60 13.89
CA ILE A 279 -4.11 18.64 13.09
C ILE A 279 -5.07 18.03 12.07
N SER A 280 -6.21 18.68 11.81
CA SER A 280 -7.17 18.25 10.78
C SER A 280 -6.81 18.73 9.38
N ASP A 281 -6.15 19.90 9.27
CA ASP A 281 -5.86 20.57 8.01
C ASP A 281 -4.35 20.69 7.76
N TYR A 282 -3.97 20.66 6.47
CA TYR A 282 -2.58 20.83 6.04
C TYR A 282 -2.27 22.33 5.88
N ASN A 283 -1.79 22.97 6.94
CA ASN A 283 -1.35 24.37 6.97
C ASN A 283 0.18 24.53 6.99
N LEU A 284 0.91 23.44 6.88
CA LEU A 284 2.38 23.41 6.81
C LEU A 284 2.84 23.52 5.36
N ASN A 285 4.07 23.96 5.13
CA ASN A 285 4.69 23.78 3.81
C ASN A 285 5.16 22.32 3.62
N ILE A 286 5.38 21.90 2.37
CA ILE A 286 5.69 20.51 2.06
C ILE A 286 7.02 20.05 2.67
N ALA A 287 8.01 20.93 2.79
CA ALA A 287 9.29 20.58 3.40
C ALA A 287 9.12 20.28 4.90
N GLU A 288 8.28 21.04 5.62
CA GLU A 288 7.93 20.75 7.02
C GLU A 288 7.18 19.40 7.15
N GLU A 289 6.31 19.06 6.20
CA GLU A 289 5.65 17.74 6.19
C GLU A 289 6.66 16.61 6.00
N VAL A 290 7.63 16.78 5.12
CA VAL A 290 8.69 15.79 4.90
C VAL A 290 9.58 15.65 6.14
N GLU A 291 9.89 16.74 6.84
CA GLU A 291 10.63 16.66 8.12
C GLU A 291 9.82 15.88 9.18
N ILE A 292 8.50 16.03 9.23
CA ILE A 292 7.65 15.21 10.12
C ILE A 292 7.71 13.73 9.71
N ILE A 293 7.68 13.41 8.41
CA ILE A 293 7.83 12.04 7.94
C ILE A 293 9.17 11.45 8.40
N LYS A 294 10.26 12.21 8.30
CA LYS A 294 11.59 11.80 8.83
C LYS A 294 11.53 11.56 10.33
N GLN A 295 10.85 12.42 11.11
CA GLN A 295 10.66 12.21 12.54
C GLN A 295 9.93 10.90 12.84
N CYS A 296 8.93 10.51 12.03
CA CYS A 296 8.24 9.23 12.18
C CYS A 296 9.13 8.02 11.82
N LEU A 297 10.12 8.20 10.95
CA LEU A 297 11.08 7.15 10.57
C LEU A 297 12.26 7.03 11.55
N TYR A 298 12.50 8.07 12.35
CA TYR A 298 13.63 8.14 13.23
C TYR A 298 13.44 7.26 14.46
N ARG A 299 14.51 6.58 14.84
CA ARG A 299 14.58 5.80 16.07
C ARG A 299 14.26 6.69 17.28
N HIS A 300 13.46 6.21 18.21
CA HIS A 300 13.03 6.91 19.44
C HIS A 300 11.90 7.95 19.28
N ASN A 301 11.41 8.25 18.08
CA ASN A 301 10.24 9.11 17.93
C ASN A 301 8.98 8.27 17.75
N THR A 302 8.12 8.33 18.76
CA THR A 302 6.79 7.72 18.71
C THR A 302 5.76 8.72 19.20
N SER A 303 4.53 8.64 18.65
CA SER A 303 3.39 9.40 19.18
C SER A 303 2.77 8.77 20.42
N ALA A 304 3.33 7.68 20.96
CA ALA A 304 2.86 7.03 22.17
C ALA A 304 3.38 7.74 23.42
N ASP A 305 2.49 8.04 24.37
CA ASP A 305 2.82 8.70 25.62
C ASP A 305 3.47 7.72 26.63
N GLY A 306 4.52 8.16 27.32
CA GLY A 306 5.14 7.48 28.46
C GLY A 306 6.12 6.36 28.14
N PHE A 307 6.36 5.46 29.11
CA PHE A 307 7.36 4.36 29.06
C PHE A 307 7.21 3.43 27.85
N ARG A 308 5.99 3.32 27.28
CA ARG A 308 5.74 2.60 26.04
C ARG A 308 6.33 3.31 24.80
N GLY A 309 6.58 4.63 24.89
CA GLY A 309 7.16 5.43 23.82
C GLY A 309 8.62 5.08 23.53
N GLU A 310 9.41 4.78 24.55
CA GLU A 310 10.83 4.47 24.39
C GLU A 310 11.10 3.13 23.68
N ILE A 311 10.20 2.17 23.85
CA ILE A 311 10.31 0.84 23.21
C ILE A 311 9.75 0.86 21.77
N LYS A 312 8.80 1.74 21.45
CA LYS A 312 8.07 1.74 20.17
C LYS A 312 8.74 2.51 19.03
N GLY A 313 9.68 3.40 19.29
CA GLY A 313 10.35 4.18 18.24
C GLY A 313 11.37 3.42 17.39
N ILE A 314 11.50 2.10 17.57
CA ILE A 314 12.53 1.28 16.93
C ILE A 314 12.03 0.66 15.60
N GLY A 315 10.72 0.53 15.41
CA GLY A 315 10.14 -0.29 14.35
C GLY A 315 10.46 0.16 12.92
N LEU A 316 10.21 1.42 12.58
CA LEU A 316 10.48 1.92 11.22
C LEU A 316 11.98 2.06 10.93
N ASP A 317 12.81 2.37 11.94
CA ASP A 317 14.27 2.33 11.82
C ASP A 317 14.77 0.92 11.52
N ARG A 318 14.24 -0.12 12.19
CA ARG A 318 14.52 -1.55 11.90
C ARG A 318 14.19 -1.91 10.45
N VAL A 319 13.10 -1.39 9.90
CA VAL A 319 12.75 -1.59 8.47
C VAL A 319 13.86 -1.04 7.57
N LEU A 320 14.33 0.19 7.82
CA LEU A 320 15.42 0.78 7.04
C LEU A 320 16.72 0.01 7.17
N GLN A 321 17.06 -0.47 8.37
CA GLN A 321 18.24 -1.34 8.59
C GLN A 321 18.17 -2.62 7.77
N THR A 322 17.02 -3.29 7.78
CA THR A 322 16.80 -4.55 7.05
C THR A 322 16.90 -4.34 5.51
N LEU A 323 16.52 -3.17 5.02
CA LEU A 323 16.59 -2.83 3.60
C LEU A 323 17.99 -2.37 3.15
N ASP A 324 18.95 -2.19 4.08
CA ASP A 324 20.26 -1.63 3.77
C ASP A 324 20.98 -2.36 2.64
N GLY A 325 21.50 -1.58 1.71
CA GLY A 325 22.26 -2.03 0.56
C GLY A 325 21.45 -2.73 -0.53
N LYS A 326 20.13 -2.89 -0.37
CA LYS A 326 19.29 -3.65 -1.30
C LYS A 326 17.98 -2.97 -1.65
N GLY A 327 17.20 -2.58 -0.65
CA GLY A 327 15.81 -2.20 -0.81
C GLY A 327 15.58 -0.81 -1.38
N PHE A 328 14.38 -0.61 -1.89
CA PHE A 328 13.82 0.70 -2.22
C PHE A 328 12.51 0.84 -1.47
N VAL A 329 12.29 1.95 -0.79
CA VAL A 329 11.05 2.22 -0.06
C VAL A 329 10.42 3.52 -0.55
N ARG A 330 9.15 3.45 -0.96
CA ARG A 330 8.30 4.60 -1.29
C ARG A 330 7.28 4.80 -0.19
N ILE A 331 7.05 6.05 0.18
CA ILE A 331 6.07 6.47 1.19
C ILE A 331 5.17 7.54 0.58
N LYS A 332 3.88 7.22 0.41
CA LYS A 332 2.85 8.18 0.01
C LYS A 332 1.94 8.42 1.21
N THR A 333 1.94 9.65 1.75
CA THR A 333 1.12 10.03 2.91
C THR A 333 0.75 11.51 2.85
N GLY A 334 -0.52 11.84 3.07
CA GLY A 334 -0.99 13.21 2.96
C GLY A 334 -0.65 13.85 1.60
N ARG A 335 0.04 14.99 1.63
CA ARG A 335 0.47 15.69 0.41
C ARG A 335 1.85 15.28 -0.12
N ALA A 336 2.58 14.44 0.63
CA ALA A 336 3.93 14.01 0.27
C ALA A 336 3.93 12.65 -0.44
N ASP A 337 4.83 12.48 -1.41
CA ASP A 337 5.19 11.23 -2.05
C ASP A 337 6.70 11.18 -2.14
N VAL A 338 7.34 10.42 -1.25
CA VAL A 338 8.79 10.40 -1.09
C VAL A 338 9.33 8.98 -1.12
N PHE A 339 10.63 8.86 -1.36
CA PHE A 339 11.29 7.55 -1.36
C PHE A 339 12.68 7.60 -0.75
N ARG A 340 13.18 6.42 -0.39
CA ARG A 340 14.58 6.18 -0.05
C ARG A 340 15.10 4.99 -0.85
N ASP A 341 16.19 5.20 -1.56
CA ASP A 341 16.95 4.17 -2.27
C ASP A 341 18.07 3.68 -1.34
N MET A 342 17.84 2.53 -0.70
CA MET A 342 18.76 1.97 0.30
C MET A 342 19.98 1.30 -0.35
N ARG A 343 19.99 1.10 -1.68
CA ARG A 343 21.14 0.58 -2.40
C ARG A 343 22.18 1.65 -2.67
N ASN A 344 21.73 2.81 -3.14
CA ASN A 344 22.61 3.94 -3.44
C ASN A 344 22.84 4.86 -2.23
N ASN A 345 21.95 4.81 -1.24
CA ASN A 345 22.02 5.59 0.00
C ASN A 345 21.90 4.64 1.20
N ARG A 346 23.06 4.07 1.59
CA ARG A 346 23.17 3.05 2.64
C ARG A 346 22.61 3.54 3.98
N TYR A 347 22.11 2.59 4.78
CA TYR A 347 21.74 2.86 6.15
C TYR A 347 23.01 3.22 6.96
N HIS A 348 22.90 4.21 7.78
CA HIS A 348 23.83 4.50 8.88
C HIS A 348 23.01 5.01 10.07
N HIS A 349 23.58 4.85 11.25
CA HIS A 349 22.95 5.37 12.43
C HIS A 349 22.92 6.90 12.36
N HIS A 350 21.76 7.49 12.58
CA HIS A 350 21.57 8.94 12.59
C HIS A 350 21.48 9.44 14.02
N ASP A 351 22.09 10.60 14.31
CA ASP A 351 21.99 11.27 15.60
C ASP A 351 20.69 12.05 15.74
N ASN A 352 20.10 12.44 14.61
CA ASN A 352 18.80 13.12 14.56
C ASN A 352 18.03 12.80 13.28
N ALA A 353 16.70 13.03 13.31
CA ALA A 353 15.82 12.70 12.21
C ALA A 353 16.10 13.48 10.91
N SER A 354 16.62 14.70 11.00
CA SER A 354 16.88 15.55 9.81
C SER A 354 17.97 14.96 8.90
N GLU A 355 18.81 14.08 9.42
CA GLU A 355 19.87 13.38 8.66
C GLU A 355 19.29 12.28 7.77
N ILE A 356 18.07 11.80 8.05
CA ILE A 356 17.41 10.82 7.20
C ILE A 356 17.14 11.46 5.83
N GLN A 357 17.77 10.91 4.81
CA GLN A 357 17.59 11.40 3.45
C GLN A 357 16.35 10.79 2.82
N LEU A 358 15.38 11.62 2.46
CA LEU A 358 14.24 11.28 1.60
C LEU A 358 14.31 12.10 0.33
N ASN A 359 13.96 11.48 -0.79
CA ASN A 359 13.87 12.14 -2.09
C ASN A 359 12.40 12.24 -2.51
N ASP A 360 12.05 13.30 -3.21
CA ASP A 360 10.77 13.42 -3.89
C ASP A 360 10.61 12.32 -4.94
N PHE A 361 9.47 11.63 -4.95
CA PHE A 361 9.28 10.47 -5.82
C PHE A 361 9.17 10.86 -7.30
N GLN A 362 8.64 12.04 -7.62
CA GLN A 362 8.46 12.50 -9.00
C GLN A 362 9.75 13.06 -9.62
N ASN A 363 10.44 13.94 -8.89
CA ASN A 363 11.56 14.71 -9.44
C ASN A 363 12.93 14.31 -8.91
N ASN A 364 13.00 13.32 -7.99
CA ASN A 364 14.22 12.81 -7.35
C ASN A 364 15.00 13.88 -6.55
N SER A 365 14.38 14.99 -6.18
CA SER A 365 15.03 16.05 -5.41
C SER A 365 15.04 15.73 -3.91
N LYS A 366 16.11 16.16 -3.23
CA LYS A 366 16.27 16.08 -1.76
C LYS A 366 15.73 17.32 -1.03
N SER A 367 15.44 18.38 -1.75
CA SER A 367 15.07 19.69 -1.17
C SER A 367 13.85 20.33 -1.82
N ASN A 368 13.52 19.95 -3.04
CA ASN A 368 12.34 20.46 -3.75
C ASN A 368 11.30 19.35 -3.86
N PHE A 369 10.33 19.38 -2.95
CA PHE A 369 9.28 18.37 -2.89
C PHE A 369 8.02 18.82 -3.62
N THR A 370 7.45 17.91 -4.39
CA THR A 370 6.20 18.10 -5.11
C THR A 370 5.04 18.11 -4.12
N VAL A 371 4.16 19.12 -4.23
CA VAL A 371 2.93 19.18 -3.41
C VAL A 371 1.80 18.50 -4.16
N TYR A 372 1.28 17.42 -3.60
CA TYR A 372 0.12 16.73 -4.13
C TYR A 372 -1.16 17.12 -3.38
N PRO A 373 -2.34 16.93 -3.98
CA PRO A 373 -3.58 16.92 -3.22
C PRO A 373 -3.51 15.86 -2.10
N ALA A 374 -4.11 16.18 -0.95
CA ALA A 374 -4.01 15.32 0.22
C ALA A 374 -4.69 13.96 -0.01
N ALA A 375 -3.95 12.89 0.27
CA ALA A 375 -4.44 11.53 0.29
C ALA A 375 -4.75 11.09 1.72
N GLU A 376 -5.82 10.31 1.92
CA GLU A 376 -6.10 9.65 3.20
C GLU A 376 -5.09 8.51 3.45
N GLY A 377 -4.61 8.41 4.69
CA GLY A 377 -3.75 7.33 5.13
C GLY A 377 -2.31 7.37 4.67
N THR A 378 -1.68 6.20 4.77
CA THR A 378 -0.28 5.99 4.40
C THR A 378 -0.13 4.72 3.56
N LEU A 379 0.58 4.84 2.46
CA LEU A 379 1.06 3.72 1.64
C LEU A 379 2.57 3.64 1.75
N LEU A 380 3.07 2.48 2.19
CA LEU A 380 4.48 2.10 2.07
C LEU A 380 4.60 0.99 1.04
N SER A 381 5.45 1.17 0.04
CA SER A 381 5.78 0.14 -0.95
C SER A 381 7.28 -0.12 -0.92
N ILE A 382 7.65 -1.37 -0.63
CA ILE A 382 9.02 -1.84 -0.53
C ILE A 382 9.31 -2.74 -1.71
N PHE A 383 10.44 -2.51 -2.37
CA PHE A 383 10.96 -3.35 -3.44
C PHE A 383 12.27 -3.94 -2.98
N TYR A 384 12.30 -5.26 -2.84
CA TYR A 384 13.46 -6.00 -2.36
C TYR A 384 13.97 -6.94 -3.45
N PRO A 385 15.21 -6.73 -3.97
CA PRO A 385 15.79 -7.58 -4.99
C PRO A 385 16.21 -8.91 -4.37
N LEU A 386 15.82 -10.00 -5.03
CA LEU A 386 16.26 -11.36 -4.71
C LEU A 386 17.41 -11.68 -5.66
N GLU A 387 18.60 -11.23 -5.30
CA GLU A 387 19.79 -11.35 -6.15
C GLU A 387 20.29 -12.80 -6.21
N PHE A 388 20.75 -13.20 -7.37
CA PHE A 388 21.42 -14.48 -7.56
C PHE A 388 22.86 -14.39 -7.04
N ASN A 389 23.16 -15.10 -5.96
CA ASN A 389 24.55 -15.42 -5.65
C ASN A 389 24.99 -16.48 -6.66
N GLN A 390 25.91 -16.13 -7.55
CA GLN A 390 26.61 -17.14 -8.31
C GLN A 390 27.35 -18.06 -7.32
N PRO A 391 27.25 -19.40 -7.45
CA PRO A 391 27.96 -20.33 -6.58
C PRO A 391 29.46 -20.18 -6.66
#